data_c19b0cce7a48e35513a48a4eacd254e6
#
_entry.id   c19b0cce7a48e35513a48a4eacd254e6
#
_cell.length_a   1.000
_cell.length_b   1.000
_cell.length_c   1.000
_cell.angle_alpha   90.00
_cell.angle_beta   90.00
_cell.angle_gamma   90.00
#
_symmetry.space_group_name_H-M   'P 1'
#
loop_
_entity.id
_entity.type
_entity.pdbx_description
1 polymer ?
#
loop_
_entity_poly.entity_id
_entity_poly.type
_entity_poly.pdbx_seq_one_letter_code
_entity_poly.pdbx_strand_id
1 'polypeptide(L)'
;MGKEVFFKELDEVVEAGWAQIKLGKYWQFSLQNPTPPELYQQVMLQVYHYTRYNSINQAACAASADPEQTSLLRFVYKHALEELGHERMVLRDLGSVGLLPEALPAPLPPTQALIAYLNDVAVRKGPVARLGYSYWAEDVYEHIQPLLGRFRADLRLSDEQMTFFVAHSTIDEKHADEVRSAMRRAVTTNEQRRQIIEVARVTLWLTGQLLEEAWRTYRASDIHQSLRAS
;
A
#
# COMPACT_ATOMS: atom_id res chain seq x y z
N MET A 1 -17.40 14.69 19.09
CA MET A 1 -15.94 14.83 18.94
C MET A 1 -15.66 15.75 17.76
N GLY A 2 -14.83 16.77 17.91
CA GLY A 2 -14.49 17.70 16.83
C GLY A 2 -13.73 17.02 15.70
N LYS A 3 -13.72 17.63 14.49
CA LYS A 3 -12.99 17.07 13.35
C LYS A 3 -11.49 16.94 13.62
N GLU A 4 -10.90 17.92 14.27
CA GLU A 4 -9.46 17.92 14.61
C GLU A 4 -9.07 16.79 15.58
N VAL A 5 -9.93 16.47 16.55
CA VAL A 5 -9.70 15.34 17.47
C VAL A 5 -9.72 14.00 16.71
N PHE A 6 -10.60 13.88 15.71
CA PHE A 6 -10.67 12.68 14.87
C PHE A 6 -9.40 12.50 14.02
N PHE A 7 -8.91 13.56 13.37
CA PHE A 7 -7.68 13.47 12.58
C PHE A 7 -6.48 13.14 13.45
N LYS A 8 -6.38 13.76 14.63
CA LYS A 8 -5.31 13.43 15.59
C LYS A 8 -5.34 11.96 15.99
N GLU A 9 -6.51 11.41 16.31
CA GLU A 9 -6.67 9.98 16.65
C GLU A 9 -6.27 9.07 15.47
N LEU A 10 -6.64 9.46 14.24
CA LEU A 10 -6.28 8.71 13.04
C LEU A 10 -4.77 8.76 12.78
N ASP A 11 -4.14 9.93 12.92
CA ASP A 11 -2.69 10.09 12.82
C ASP A 11 -1.96 9.21 13.84
N GLU A 12 -2.39 9.21 15.12
CA GLU A 12 -1.82 8.35 16.16
C GLU A 12 -1.92 6.85 15.81
N VAL A 13 -3.03 6.42 15.21
CA VAL A 13 -3.20 5.03 14.75
C VAL A 13 -2.27 4.69 13.59
N VAL A 14 -2.13 5.61 12.62
CA VAL A 14 -1.24 5.43 11.46
C VAL A 14 0.22 5.36 11.92
N GLU A 15 0.65 6.28 12.76
CA GLU A 15 2.02 6.30 13.30
C GLU A 15 2.32 5.03 14.12
N ALA A 16 1.39 4.59 14.96
CA ALA A 16 1.54 3.35 15.72
C ALA A 16 1.64 2.12 14.79
N GLY A 17 0.87 2.08 13.70
CA GLY A 17 0.93 1.03 12.69
C GLY A 17 2.29 0.99 12.00
N TRP A 18 2.79 2.13 11.55
CA TRP A 18 4.13 2.24 10.95
C TRP A 18 5.25 1.91 11.94
N ALA A 19 5.13 2.33 13.19
CA ALA A 19 6.08 1.95 14.23
C ALA A 19 6.19 0.42 14.37
N GLN A 20 5.06 -0.31 14.33
CA GLN A 20 5.06 -1.78 14.37
C GLN A 20 5.68 -2.39 13.11
N ILE A 21 5.37 -1.86 11.91
CA ILE A 21 6.00 -2.31 10.65
C ILE A 21 7.52 -2.14 10.72
N LYS A 22 7.98 -0.98 11.21
CA LYS A 22 9.42 -0.65 11.35
C LYS A 22 10.16 -1.54 12.37
N LEU A 23 9.47 -2.16 13.31
CA LEU A 23 10.03 -3.17 14.23
C LEU A 23 10.12 -4.57 13.61
N GLY A 24 9.47 -4.80 12.48
CA GLY A 24 9.42 -6.10 11.80
C GLY A 24 10.79 -6.55 11.26
N LYS A 25 10.94 -7.88 11.09
CA LYS A 25 12.20 -8.50 10.62
C LYS A 25 12.58 -8.05 9.22
N TYR A 26 11.59 -7.94 8.32
CA TYR A 26 11.82 -7.41 6.99
C TYR A 26 12.47 -6.02 7.02
N TRP A 27 11.86 -5.11 7.78
CA TRP A 27 12.31 -3.72 7.86
C TRP A 27 13.70 -3.60 8.47
N GLN A 28 13.92 -4.28 9.59
CA GLN A 28 15.21 -4.28 10.28
C GLN A 28 16.32 -4.89 9.41
N PHE A 29 16.02 -6.01 8.73
CA PHE A 29 16.95 -6.63 7.80
C PHE A 29 17.32 -5.67 6.65
N SER A 30 16.32 -5.06 6.02
CA SER A 30 16.50 -4.19 4.85
C SER A 30 17.27 -2.90 5.16
N LEU A 31 17.22 -2.40 6.40
CA LEU A 31 18.02 -1.25 6.80
C LEU A 31 19.45 -1.61 7.19
N GLN A 32 19.70 -2.82 7.67
CA GLN A 32 21.00 -3.22 8.24
C GLN A 32 21.85 -4.03 7.26
N ASN A 33 21.27 -4.57 6.20
CA ASN A 33 21.95 -5.42 5.23
C ASN A 33 21.78 -4.87 3.81
N PRO A 34 22.68 -5.20 2.86
CA PRO A 34 22.45 -4.95 1.45
C PRO A 34 21.15 -5.65 0.99
N THR A 35 20.39 -4.96 0.16
CA THR A 35 19.12 -5.49 -0.37
C THR A 35 19.39 -6.60 -1.39
N PRO A 36 19.01 -7.87 -1.11
CA PRO A 36 19.12 -8.91 -2.11
C PRO A 36 18.10 -8.67 -3.25
N PRO A 37 18.51 -8.88 -4.53
CA PRO A 37 17.59 -8.71 -5.67
C PRO A 37 16.32 -9.56 -5.55
N GLU A 38 16.43 -10.77 -5.00
CA GLU A 38 15.30 -11.69 -4.80
C GLU A 38 14.33 -11.18 -3.75
N LEU A 39 14.81 -10.53 -2.69
CA LEU A 39 13.95 -9.91 -1.69
C LEU A 39 13.22 -8.69 -2.26
N TYR A 40 13.93 -7.85 -3.02
CA TYR A 40 13.30 -6.74 -3.75
C TYR A 40 12.22 -7.24 -4.69
N GLN A 41 12.52 -8.29 -5.51
CA GLN A 41 11.55 -8.93 -6.40
C GLN A 41 10.31 -9.40 -5.63
N GLN A 42 10.48 -10.12 -4.51
CA GLN A 42 9.37 -10.62 -3.69
C GLN A 42 8.47 -9.49 -3.22
N VAL A 43 9.04 -8.40 -2.70
CA VAL A 43 8.27 -7.25 -2.23
C VAL A 43 7.54 -6.56 -3.38
N MET A 44 8.23 -6.28 -4.50
CA MET A 44 7.63 -5.62 -5.66
C MET A 44 6.50 -6.45 -6.29
N LEU A 45 6.60 -7.77 -6.29
CA LEU A 45 5.50 -8.64 -6.72
C LEU A 45 4.27 -8.52 -5.81
N GLN A 46 4.45 -8.34 -4.49
CA GLN A 46 3.32 -8.10 -3.60
C GLN A 46 2.72 -6.69 -3.85
N VAL A 47 3.54 -5.68 -4.07
CA VAL A 47 3.09 -4.33 -4.48
C VAL A 47 2.26 -4.42 -5.77
N TYR A 48 2.75 -5.12 -6.81
CA TYR A 48 2.00 -5.38 -8.03
C TYR A 48 0.62 -5.98 -7.76
N HIS A 49 0.56 -7.02 -6.92
CA HIS A 49 -0.68 -7.76 -6.68
C HIS A 49 -1.76 -6.91 -6.02
N TYR A 50 -1.47 -6.13 -4.98
CA TYR A 50 -2.50 -5.32 -4.36
C TYR A 50 -2.82 -4.05 -5.14
N THR A 51 -1.82 -3.42 -5.79
CA THR A 51 -2.01 -2.23 -6.62
C THR A 51 -2.94 -2.53 -7.81
N ARG A 52 -2.82 -3.72 -8.40
CA ARG A 52 -3.70 -4.18 -9.49
C ARG A 52 -5.20 -4.08 -9.17
N TYR A 53 -5.57 -4.21 -7.90
CA TYR A 53 -6.96 -4.14 -7.46
C TYR A 53 -7.34 -2.79 -6.87
N ASN A 54 -6.40 -1.86 -6.70
CA ASN A 54 -6.65 -0.58 -6.04
C ASN A 54 -7.71 0.24 -6.76
N SER A 55 -7.53 0.49 -8.05
CA SER A 55 -8.48 1.23 -8.90
C SER A 55 -9.87 0.58 -8.92
N ILE A 56 -9.93 -0.75 -9.14
CA ILE A 56 -11.19 -1.51 -9.19
C ILE A 56 -11.92 -1.44 -7.84
N ASN A 57 -11.20 -1.64 -6.76
CA ASN A 57 -11.72 -1.58 -5.41
C ASN A 57 -12.25 -0.17 -5.06
N GLN A 58 -11.50 0.86 -5.43
CA GLN A 58 -11.90 2.25 -5.28
C GLN A 58 -13.23 2.52 -6.03
N ALA A 59 -13.34 2.14 -7.29
CA ALA A 59 -14.55 2.32 -8.08
C ALA A 59 -15.74 1.52 -7.51
N ALA A 60 -15.51 0.30 -7.03
CA ALA A 60 -16.54 -0.55 -6.44
C ALA A 60 -17.21 0.07 -5.21
N CYS A 61 -16.50 0.91 -4.46
CA CYS A 61 -17.07 1.63 -3.31
C CYS A 61 -18.24 2.53 -3.70
N ALA A 62 -18.29 3.01 -4.93
CA ALA A 62 -19.36 3.90 -5.39
C ALA A 62 -20.75 3.22 -5.40
N ALA A 63 -20.79 1.87 -5.55
CA ALA A 63 -22.04 1.12 -5.58
C ALA A 63 -22.81 1.17 -4.26
N SER A 64 -22.14 1.40 -3.14
CA SER A 64 -22.73 1.50 -1.78
C SER A 64 -22.77 2.93 -1.24
N ALA A 65 -22.45 3.93 -2.08
CA ALA A 65 -22.51 5.34 -1.68
C ALA A 65 -23.93 5.89 -1.76
N ASP A 66 -24.21 6.88 -0.91
CA ASP A 66 -25.40 7.71 -1.05
C ASP A 66 -25.26 8.57 -2.32
N PRO A 67 -26.23 8.51 -3.29
CA PRO A 67 -26.18 9.31 -4.51
C PRO A 67 -26.09 10.82 -4.27
N GLU A 68 -26.57 11.31 -3.14
CA GLU A 68 -26.49 12.74 -2.77
C GLU A 68 -25.07 13.16 -2.39
N GLN A 69 -24.18 12.24 -2.07
CA GLN A 69 -22.78 12.51 -1.76
C GLN A 69 -21.94 12.74 -3.04
N THR A 70 -22.41 13.60 -3.93
CA THR A 70 -21.80 13.83 -5.26
C THR A 70 -20.32 14.25 -5.20
N SER A 71 -19.89 14.99 -4.18
CA SER A 71 -18.49 15.40 -4.03
C SER A 71 -17.58 14.19 -3.67
N LEU A 72 -18.07 13.27 -2.85
CA LEU A 72 -17.37 12.03 -2.52
C LEU A 72 -17.33 11.09 -3.73
N LEU A 73 -18.42 10.94 -4.44
CA LEU A 73 -18.49 10.14 -5.67
C LEU A 73 -17.51 10.65 -6.74
N ARG A 74 -17.44 11.98 -6.93
CA ARG A 74 -16.44 12.58 -7.85
C ARG A 74 -15.01 12.25 -7.45
N PHE A 75 -14.70 12.32 -6.15
CA PHE A 75 -13.39 11.92 -5.63
C PHE A 75 -13.12 10.44 -5.93
N VAL A 76 -14.07 9.55 -5.59
CA VAL A 76 -13.93 8.09 -5.81
C VAL A 76 -13.64 7.75 -7.27
N TYR A 77 -14.41 8.29 -8.22
CA TYR A 77 -14.22 8.01 -9.63
C TYR A 77 -12.93 8.61 -10.20
N LYS A 78 -12.62 9.87 -9.82
CA LYS A 78 -11.39 10.55 -10.25
C LYS A 78 -10.17 9.76 -9.79
N HIS A 79 -10.08 9.47 -8.50
CA HIS A 79 -8.96 8.77 -7.90
C HIS A 79 -8.83 7.34 -8.44
N ALA A 80 -9.94 6.62 -8.64
CA ALA A 80 -9.91 5.31 -9.27
C ALA A 80 -9.35 5.34 -10.69
N LEU A 81 -9.65 6.39 -11.46
CA LEU A 81 -9.15 6.56 -12.82
C LEU A 81 -7.64 6.91 -12.81
N GLU A 82 -7.20 7.76 -11.89
CA GLU A 82 -5.79 8.14 -11.73
C GLU A 82 -4.93 6.93 -11.35
N GLU A 83 -5.45 6.02 -10.52
CA GLU A 83 -4.76 4.79 -10.08
C GLU A 83 -4.78 3.65 -11.12
N LEU A 84 -5.55 3.78 -12.19
CA LEU A 84 -5.70 2.69 -13.16
C LEU A 84 -4.42 2.48 -13.98
N GLY A 85 -3.84 1.29 -13.84
CA GLY A 85 -2.66 0.88 -14.61
C GLY A 85 -1.33 1.11 -13.89
N HIS A 86 -1.32 1.68 -12.67
CA HIS A 86 -0.08 1.87 -11.90
C HIS A 86 0.65 0.55 -11.61
N GLU A 87 -0.06 -0.57 -11.50
CA GLU A 87 0.54 -1.91 -11.35
C GLU A 87 1.50 -2.28 -12.49
N ARG A 88 1.29 -1.71 -13.69
CA ARG A 88 2.16 -1.97 -14.85
C ARG A 88 3.53 -1.32 -14.71
N MET A 89 3.62 -0.22 -13.95
CA MET A 89 4.91 0.40 -13.63
C MET A 89 5.77 -0.57 -12.84
N VAL A 90 5.20 -1.28 -11.86
CA VAL A 90 5.91 -2.29 -11.06
C VAL A 90 6.50 -3.40 -11.93
N LEU A 91 5.72 -3.94 -12.88
CA LEU A 91 6.21 -4.98 -13.78
C LEU A 91 7.30 -4.45 -14.73
N ARG A 92 7.16 -3.22 -15.22
CA ARG A 92 8.17 -2.56 -16.03
C ARG A 92 9.48 -2.37 -15.26
N ASP A 93 9.40 -1.89 -14.03
CA ASP A 93 10.55 -1.66 -13.16
C ASP A 93 11.28 -3.00 -12.90
N LEU A 94 10.58 -4.07 -12.54
CA LEU A 94 11.16 -5.41 -12.42
C LEU A 94 11.79 -5.91 -13.73
N GLY A 95 11.13 -5.70 -14.87
CA GLY A 95 11.65 -6.08 -16.19
C GLY A 95 12.92 -5.34 -16.55
N SER A 96 13.01 -4.06 -16.22
CA SER A 96 14.16 -3.20 -16.55
C SER A 96 15.46 -3.61 -15.84
N VAL A 97 15.35 -4.34 -14.74
CA VAL A 97 16.48 -4.85 -13.95
C VAL A 97 16.65 -6.38 -14.04
N GLY A 98 15.91 -7.04 -14.95
CA GLY A 98 16.00 -8.49 -15.16
C GLY A 98 15.40 -9.33 -14.03
N LEU A 99 14.54 -8.74 -13.19
CA LEU A 99 13.90 -9.40 -12.05
C LEU A 99 12.42 -9.77 -12.32
N LEU A 100 11.89 -9.54 -13.53
CA LEU A 100 10.55 -9.98 -13.86
C LEU A 100 10.54 -11.49 -14.12
N PRO A 101 9.76 -12.30 -13.35
CA PRO A 101 9.69 -13.75 -13.57
C PRO A 101 8.92 -14.06 -14.86
N GLU A 102 9.25 -15.20 -15.52
CA GLU A 102 8.53 -15.68 -16.72
C GLU A 102 7.03 -15.90 -16.44
N ALA A 103 6.69 -16.41 -15.27
CA ALA A 103 5.34 -16.58 -14.79
C ALA A 103 5.17 -15.85 -13.45
N LEU A 104 4.17 -14.97 -13.38
CA LEU A 104 3.88 -14.25 -12.14
C LEU A 104 3.35 -15.23 -11.09
N PRO A 105 4.01 -15.33 -9.92
CA PRO A 105 3.52 -16.16 -8.84
C PRO A 105 2.20 -15.64 -8.29
N ALA A 106 1.44 -16.48 -7.62
CA ALA A 106 0.27 -16.05 -6.87
C ALA A 106 0.67 -15.08 -5.75
N PRO A 107 -0.22 -14.13 -5.35
CA PRO A 107 0.04 -13.27 -4.20
C PRO A 107 0.19 -14.11 -2.92
N LEU A 108 1.08 -13.67 -2.03
CA LEU A 108 1.25 -14.28 -0.71
C LEU A 108 -0.03 -14.16 0.14
N PRO A 109 -0.27 -15.09 1.10
CA PRO A 109 -1.51 -15.10 1.88
C PRO A 109 -1.88 -13.77 2.53
N PRO A 110 -0.96 -12.99 3.15
CA PRO A 110 -1.32 -11.67 3.68
C PRO A 110 -1.72 -10.66 2.61
N THR A 111 -1.14 -10.73 1.40
CA THR A 111 -1.52 -9.89 0.26
C THR A 111 -2.91 -10.25 -0.24
N GLN A 112 -3.24 -11.56 -0.32
CA GLN A 112 -4.59 -12.02 -0.62
C GLN A 112 -5.59 -11.52 0.41
N ALA A 113 -5.25 -11.58 1.69
CA ALA A 113 -6.09 -11.08 2.78
C ALA A 113 -6.31 -9.56 2.69
N LEU A 114 -5.29 -8.77 2.34
CA LEU A 114 -5.40 -7.32 2.14
C LEU A 114 -6.37 -7.01 0.98
N ILE A 115 -6.21 -7.68 -0.16
CA ILE A 115 -7.10 -7.53 -1.32
C ILE A 115 -8.54 -7.89 -0.95
N ALA A 116 -8.75 -9.04 -0.29
CA ALA A 116 -10.06 -9.51 0.13
C ALA A 116 -10.71 -8.55 1.14
N TYR A 117 -9.96 -8.05 2.11
CA TYR A 117 -10.45 -7.09 3.09
C TYR A 117 -10.87 -5.77 2.45
N LEU A 118 -10.07 -5.21 1.55
CA LEU A 118 -10.40 -3.98 0.84
C LEU A 118 -11.63 -4.16 -0.06
N ASN A 119 -11.80 -5.32 -0.70
CA ASN A 119 -13.00 -5.64 -1.47
C ASN A 119 -14.24 -5.73 -0.56
N ASP A 120 -14.12 -6.35 0.61
CA ASP A 120 -15.19 -6.40 1.60
C ASP A 120 -15.58 -5.00 2.09
N VAL A 121 -14.59 -4.16 2.43
CA VAL A 121 -14.81 -2.76 2.79
C VAL A 121 -15.51 -2.00 1.68
N ALA A 122 -15.09 -2.16 0.43
CA ALA A 122 -15.68 -1.49 -0.72
C ALA A 122 -17.17 -1.82 -0.87
N VAL A 123 -17.54 -3.10 -0.79
CA VAL A 123 -18.89 -3.58 -1.04
C VAL A 123 -19.83 -3.36 0.16
N ARG A 124 -19.34 -3.59 1.38
CA ARG A 124 -20.19 -3.59 2.57
C ARG A 124 -20.14 -2.31 3.41
N LYS A 125 -18.98 -1.61 3.44
CA LYS A 125 -18.80 -0.40 4.25
C LYS A 125 -18.80 0.88 3.41
N GLY A 126 -18.47 0.78 2.14
CA GLY A 126 -18.53 1.87 1.16
C GLY A 126 -17.36 2.87 1.21
N PRO A 127 -17.50 3.98 0.45
CA PRO A 127 -16.38 4.87 0.17
C PRO A 127 -15.86 5.62 1.39
N VAL A 128 -16.72 5.97 2.35
CA VAL A 128 -16.27 6.70 3.55
C VAL A 128 -15.32 5.84 4.38
N ALA A 129 -15.67 4.57 4.63
CA ALA A 129 -14.83 3.66 5.40
C ALA A 129 -13.49 3.39 4.70
N ARG A 130 -13.51 3.24 3.34
CA ARG A 130 -12.31 3.01 2.55
C ARG A 130 -11.30 4.15 2.61
N LEU A 131 -11.74 5.39 2.90
CA LEU A 131 -10.81 6.51 3.09
C LEU A 131 -9.77 6.22 4.17
N GLY A 132 -10.01 5.29 5.10
CA GLY A 132 -9.03 4.87 6.09
C GLY A 132 -7.79 4.21 5.47
N TYR A 133 -7.96 3.45 4.37
CA TYR A 133 -6.83 2.93 3.59
C TYR A 133 -6.14 4.04 2.80
N SER A 134 -6.91 4.83 2.02
CA SER A 134 -6.35 5.90 1.22
C SER A 134 -5.56 6.92 2.08
N TYR A 135 -6.00 7.17 3.30
CA TYR A 135 -5.37 8.15 4.19
C TYR A 135 -3.89 7.90 4.44
N TRP A 136 -3.51 6.68 4.75
CA TRP A 136 -2.11 6.34 4.99
C TRP A 136 -1.38 5.89 3.73
N ALA A 137 -2.12 5.38 2.73
CA ALA A 137 -1.52 4.91 1.49
C ALA A 137 -0.97 6.06 0.64
N GLU A 138 -1.63 7.23 0.66
CA GLU A 138 -1.16 8.43 -0.04
C GLU A 138 -0.01 9.16 0.72
N ASP A 139 0.17 8.88 2.00
CA ASP A 139 1.30 9.39 2.80
C ASP A 139 2.41 8.32 2.99
N VAL A 140 2.31 7.15 2.35
CA VAL A 140 3.23 6.01 2.53
C VAL A 140 4.68 6.39 2.24
N TYR A 141 4.89 7.29 1.29
CA TYR A 141 6.20 7.67 0.80
C TYR A 141 7.10 8.24 1.90
N GLU A 142 6.56 9.04 2.82
CA GLU A 142 7.29 9.57 3.98
C GLU A 142 7.87 8.47 4.87
N HIS A 143 7.13 7.36 5.03
CA HIS A 143 7.55 6.26 5.88
C HIS A 143 8.57 5.33 5.22
N ILE A 144 8.50 5.13 3.89
CA ILE A 144 9.34 4.16 3.17
C ILE A 144 10.61 4.75 2.56
N GLN A 145 10.82 6.08 2.62
CA GLN A 145 12.02 6.76 2.11
C GLN A 145 13.36 6.04 2.45
N PRO A 146 13.59 5.60 3.71
CA PRO A 146 14.83 4.91 4.05
C PRO A 146 15.02 3.60 3.27
N LEU A 147 13.94 2.85 3.03
CA LEU A 147 13.98 1.61 2.22
C LEU A 147 14.23 1.91 0.74
N LEU A 148 13.58 2.94 0.19
CA LEU A 148 13.79 3.34 -1.20
C LEU A 148 15.23 3.78 -1.46
N GLY A 149 15.82 4.50 -0.50
CA GLY A 149 17.23 4.87 -0.53
C GLY A 149 18.15 3.64 -0.55
N ARG A 150 17.83 2.61 0.24
CA ARG A 150 18.55 1.33 0.24
C ARG A 150 18.40 0.59 -1.09
N PHE A 151 17.19 0.43 -1.60
CA PHE A 151 16.94 -0.22 -2.89
C PHE A 151 17.75 0.45 -4.01
N ARG A 152 17.70 1.79 -4.07
CA ARG A 152 18.44 2.58 -5.06
C ARG A 152 19.94 2.35 -4.95
N ALA A 153 20.50 2.43 -3.76
CA ALA A 153 21.95 2.29 -3.54
C ALA A 153 22.43 0.86 -3.77
N ASP A 154 21.78 -0.12 -3.17
CA ASP A 154 22.24 -1.52 -3.15
C ASP A 154 22.07 -2.19 -4.53
N LEU A 155 20.98 -1.90 -5.23
CA LEU A 155 20.68 -2.46 -6.56
C LEU A 155 21.07 -1.53 -7.71
N ARG A 156 21.64 -0.35 -7.40
CA ARG A 156 22.07 0.67 -8.37
C ARG A 156 20.96 1.11 -9.34
N LEU A 157 19.74 1.29 -8.79
CA LEU A 157 18.56 1.64 -9.59
C LEU A 157 18.56 3.13 -9.96
N SER A 158 18.29 3.40 -11.24
CA SER A 158 17.99 4.76 -11.72
C SER A 158 16.49 5.11 -11.51
N ASP A 159 16.12 6.38 -11.74
CA ASP A 159 14.73 6.83 -11.68
C ASP A 159 13.86 6.11 -12.71
N GLU A 160 14.42 5.82 -13.90
CA GLU A 160 13.73 5.06 -14.95
C GLU A 160 13.48 3.60 -14.60
N GLN A 161 14.18 3.08 -13.57
CA GLN A 161 14.04 1.72 -13.04
C GLN A 161 13.22 1.65 -11.75
N MET A 162 12.80 2.82 -11.24
CA MET A 162 11.95 2.97 -10.05
C MET A 162 10.70 3.81 -10.36
N THR A 163 10.16 3.67 -11.56
CA THR A 163 9.11 4.57 -12.08
C THR A 163 7.85 4.55 -11.22
N PHE A 164 7.51 3.40 -10.60
CA PHE A 164 6.39 3.30 -9.67
C PHE A 164 6.57 4.25 -8.49
N PHE A 165 7.72 4.21 -7.83
CA PHE A 165 8.00 5.06 -6.67
C PHE A 165 8.22 6.53 -7.05
N VAL A 166 8.87 6.79 -8.18
CA VAL A 166 9.11 8.17 -8.65
C VAL A 166 7.80 8.86 -9.00
N ALA A 167 6.88 8.17 -9.68
CA ALA A 167 5.57 8.73 -9.99
C ALA A 167 4.79 9.07 -8.71
N HIS A 168 4.73 8.14 -7.74
CA HIS A 168 4.00 8.35 -6.49
C HIS A 168 4.63 9.43 -5.62
N SER A 169 5.96 9.59 -5.60
CA SER A 169 6.60 10.67 -4.83
C SER A 169 6.15 12.08 -5.21
N THR A 170 5.65 12.25 -6.43
CA THR A 170 5.19 13.57 -6.95
C THR A 170 3.67 13.72 -6.88
N ILE A 171 2.94 12.60 -6.95
CA ILE A 171 1.47 12.57 -7.02
C ILE A 171 0.87 12.55 -5.62
N ASP A 172 1.52 11.87 -4.68
CA ASP A 172 0.96 11.55 -3.35
C ASP A 172 0.66 12.79 -2.50
N GLU A 173 1.47 13.86 -2.54
CA GLU A 173 1.15 15.10 -1.81
C GLU A 173 -0.23 15.66 -2.18
N LYS A 174 -0.54 15.69 -3.48
CA LYS A 174 -1.84 16.15 -3.97
C LYS A 174 -2.95 15.19 -3.58
N HIS A 175 -2.71 13.88 -3.67
CA HIS A 175 -3.69 12.86 -3.32
C HIS A 175 -3.98 12.85 -1.82
N ALA A 176 -2.98 12.99 -0.96
CA ALA A 176 -3.14 13.11 0.49
C ALA A 176 -4.06 14.28 0.86
N ASP A 177 -3.85 15.46 0.26
CA ASP A 177 -4.71 16.63 0.47
C ASP A 177 -6.15 16.38 -0.03
N GLU A 178 -6.32 15.73 -1.18
CA GLU A 178 -7.63 15.38 -1.72
C GLU A 178 -8.37 14.39 -0.81
N VAL A 179 -7.68 13.37 -0.27
CA VAL A 179 -8.23 12.41 0.70
C VAL A 179 -8.65 13.13 1.98
N ARG A 180 -7.77 13.95 2.59
CA ARG A 180 -8.08 14.73 3.79
C ARG A 180 -9.29 15.64 3.56
N SER A 181 -9.36 16.30 2.40
CA SER A 181 -10.48 17.15 1.99
C SER A 181 -11.78 16.36 1.81
N ALA A 182 -11.75 15.17 1.19
CA ALA A 182 -12.89 14.28 1.06
C ALA A 182 -13.40 13.83 2.43
N MET A 183 -12.52 13.44 3.34
CA MET A 183 -12.87 13.08 4.72
C MET A 183 -13.51 14.23 5.48
N ARG A 184 -12.95 15.44 5.40
CA ARG A 184 -13.52 16.64 6.06
C ARG A 184 -14.96 16.92 5.62
N ARG A 185 -15.31 16.59 4.37
CA ARG A 185 -16.68 16.79 3.83
C ARG A 185 -17.60 15.62 4.13
N ALA A 186 -17.14 14.38 3.96
CA ALA A 186 -17.98 13.19 4.01
C ALA A 186 -18.22 12.64 5.42
N VAL A 187 -17.27 12.83 6.36
CA VAL A 187 -17.36 12.23 7.69
C VAL A 187 -18.22 13.09 8.61
N THR A 188 -19.42 12.62 8.91
CA THR A 188 -20.42 13.34 9.72
C THR A 188 -20.78 12.63 11.02
N THR A 189 -20.55 11.29 11.12
CA THR A 189 -20.95 10.49 12.28
C THR A 189 -19.77 9.87 12.99
N ASN A 190 -19.95 9.52 14.27
CA ASN A 190 -18.94 8.79 15.05
C ASN A 190 -18.75 7.36 14.53
N GLU A 191 -19.77 6.76 13.94
CA GLU A 191 -19.66 5.43 13.34
C GLU A 191 -18.71 5.46 12.13
N GLN A 192 -18.86 6.40 11.23
CA GLN A 192 -17.94 6.58 10.09
C GLN A 192 -16.49 6.78 10.55
N ARG A 193 -16.26 7.56 11.62
CA ARG A 193 -14.91 7.76 12.20
C ARG A 193 -14.32 6.44 12.67
N ARG A 194 -15.09 5.65 13.43
CA ARG A 194 -14.64 4.33 13.91
C ARG A 194 -14.29 3.40 12.76
N GLN A 195 -15.13 3.38 11.71
CA GLN A 195 -14.89 2.54 10.52
C GLN A 195 -13.60 2.94 9.78
N ILE A 196 -13.34 4.24 9.62
CA ILE A 196 -12.11 4.75 9.01
C ILE A 196 -10.89 4.31 9.81
N ILE A 197 -10.91 4.51 11.13
CA ILE A 197 -9.82 4.13 12.03
C ILE A 197 -9.59 2.62 12.00
N GLU A 198 -10.66 1.82 12.00
CA GLU A 198 -10.57 0.37 11.87
C GLU A 198 -9.91 -0.05 10.56
N VAL A 199 -10.34 0.54 9.43
CA VAL A 199 -9.78 0.23 8.11
C VAL A 199 -8.31 0.61 8.04
N ALA A 200 -7.92 1.79 8.53
CA ALA A 200 -6.51 2.19 8.59
C ALA A 200 -5.67 1.18 9.40
N ARG A 201 -6.14 0.82 10.59
CA ARG A 201 -5.44 -0.13 11.47
C ARG A 201 -5.28 -1.52 10.84
N VAL A 202 -6.35 -2.06 10.27
CA VAL A 202 -6.33 -3.42 9.70
C VAL A 202 -5.47 -3.46 8.44
N THR A 203 -5.57 -2.47 7.56
CA THR A 203 -4.78 -2.44 6.33
C THR A 203 -3.30 -2.20 6.58
N LEU A 204 -2.92 -1.36 7.54
CA LEU A 204 -1.52 -1.22 7.99
C LEU A 204 -0.98 -2.52 8.58
N TRP A 205 -1.75 -3.19 9.44
CA TRP A 205 -1.35 -4.48 9.98
C TRP A 205 -1.12 -5.52 8.88
N LEU A 206 -2.05 -5.63 7.92
CA LEU A 206 -1.92 -6.54 6.77
C LEU A 206 -0.71 -6.20 5.90
N THR A 207 -0.41 -4.90 5.71
CA THR A 207 0.79 -4.44 5.01
C THR A 207 2.06 -4.89 5.74
N GLY A 208 2.11 -4.78 7.06
CA GLY A 208 3.21 -5.34 7.86
C GLY A 208 3.34 -6.85 7.66
N GLN A 209 2.22 -7.61 7.67
CA GLN A 209 2.25 -9.06 7.48
C GLN A 209 2.73 -9.45 6.07
N LEU A 210 2.36 -8.71 5.02
CA LEU A 210 2.83 -9.03 3.67
C LEU A 210 4.35 -8.82 3.53
N LEU A 211 4.90 -7.78 4.15
CA LEU A 211 6.35 -7.53 4.14
C LEU A 211 7.11 -8.63 4.89
N GLU A 212 6.61 -9.04 6.06
CA GLU A 212 7.18 -10.15 6.83
C GLU A 212 7.12 -11.48 6.08
N GLU A 213 6.03 -11.74 5.35
CA GLU A 213 5.89 -12.98 4.58
C GLU A 213 6.77 -12.98 3.33
N ALA A 214 6.95 -11.83 2.67
CA ALA A 214 7.91 -11.67 1.58
C ALA A 214 9.34 -11.97 2.06
N TRP A 215 9.71 -11.48 3.23
CA TRP A 215 11.00 -11.77 3.84
C TRP A 215 11.16 -13.26 4.20
N ARG A 216 10.15 -13.90 4.79
CA ARG A 216 10.19 -15.35 5.11
C ARG A 216 10.34 -16.20 3.86
N THR A 217 9.61 -15.87 2.79
CA THR A 217 9.66 -16.55 1.50
C THR A 217 11.06 -16.44 0.89
N TYR A 218 11.64 -15.25 0.89
CA TYR A 218 13.03 -15.04 0.46
C TYR A 218 14.00 -15.90 1.29
N ARG A 219 13.91 -15.86 2.62
CA ARG A 219 14.82 -16.62 3.50
C ARG A 219 14.72 -18.13 3.30
N ALA A 220 13.52 -18.66 3.06
CA ALA A 220 13.34 -20.09 2.78
C ALA A 220 14.02 -20.53 1.47
N SER A 221 13.93 -19.67 0.43
CA SER A 221 14.58 -19.92 -0.86
C SER A 221 16.09 -19.83 -0.77
N ASP A 222 16.64 -18.88 -0.05
CA ASP A 222 18.06 -18.66 0.18
C ASP A 222 18.71 -19.87 0.89
N ILE A 223 18.06 -20.41 1.93
CA ILE A 223 18.51 -21.62 2.64
C ILE A 223 18.54 -22.82 1.68
N HIS A 224 17.51 -23.02 0.86
CA HIS A 224 17.45 -24.12 -0.08
C HIS A 224 18.54 -24.05 -1.18
N GLN A 225 18.87 -22.84 -1.64
CA GLN A 225 19.95 -22.65 -2.61
C GLN A 225 21.32 -22.94 -1.97
N SER A 226 21.56 -22.48 -0.76
CA SER A 226 22.80 -22.71 -0.02
C SER A 226 23.05 -24.19 0.25
N LEU A 227 22.00 -24.97 0.58
CA LEU A 227 22.09 -26.42 0.80
C LEU A 227 22.32 -27.23 -0.49
N ARG A 228 21.99 -26.70 -1.66
CA ARG A 228 22.24 -27.35 -2.95
C ARG A 228 23.64 -27.06 -3.51
N ALA A 229 24.26 -25.99 -3.03
CA ALA A 229 25.59 -25.57 -3.44
C ALA A 229 26.72 -26.16 -2.57
N SER A 230 26.39 -26.78 -1.43
CA SER A 230 27.29 -27.50 -0.51
C SER A 230 27.31 -28.98 -0.83
#